data_dfe40839fa4b14bdfc9698628499bd36
#
_entry.id   dfe40839fa4b14bdfc9698628499bd36
#
_cell.length_a   1.000
_cell.length_b   1.000
_cell.length_c   1.000
_cell.angle_alpha   90.00
_cell.angle_beta   90.00
_cell.angle_gamma   90.00
#
_symmetry.space_group_name_H-M   'P 1'
#
loop_
_entity.id
_entity.type
_entity.pdbx_description
1 polymer ?
#
loop_
_entity_poly.entity_id
_entity_poly.type
_entity_poly.pdbx_seq_one_letter_code
_entity_poly.pdbx_strand_id
1 'polypeptide(L)'
;MPKSEQLRAELAELKPVLAEEYPIAELGIFGSYARGEQHADSDLDLLVTFDEPVTLFDLVRLENELTDRLGVDVDLVTEESLRPQIGARVADDVQCV
;
A
#
# COMPACT_ATOMS: atom_id res chain seq x y z
N MET A 1 1.35 -1.15 21.51
CA MET A 1 2.07 -1.42 20.27
C MET A 1 1.69 -0.44 19.19
N PRO A 2 2.66 0.05 18.42
CA PRO A 2 2.31 0.91 17.28
C PRO A 2 1.47 0.13 16.27
N LYS A 3 0.35 0.71 15.90
CA LYS A 3 -0.58 0.09 14.95
C LYS A 3 0.08 -0.13 13.58
N SER A 4 1.04 0.72 13.23
CA SER A 4 1.76 0.61 11.97
C SER A 4 2.59 -0.67 11.86
N GLU A 5 3.17 -1.12 12.95
CA GLU A 5 3.93 -2.38 12.97
C GLU A 5 3.03 -3.59 12.76
N GLN A 6 1.85 -3.56 13.37
CA GLN A 6 0.86 -4.61 13.19
C GLN A 6 0.37 -4.66 11.75
N LEU A 7 0.06 -3.52 11.16
CA LEU A 7 -0.37 -3.44 9.77
C LEU A 7 0.70 -3.90 8.81
N ARG A 8 1.96 -3.56 9.10
CA ARG A 8 3.09 -4.01 8.28
C ARG A 8 3.23 -5.53 8.32
N ALA A 9 3.08 -6.12 9.49
CA ALA A 9 3.14 -7.58 9.63
C ALA A 9 2.00 -8.26 8.88
N GLU A 10 0.79 -7.71 8.97
CA GLU A 10 -0.36 -8.24 8.25
C GLU A 10 -0.17 -8.12 6.74
N LEU A 11 0.38 -7.00 6.25
CA LEU A 11 0.67 -6.82 4.84
C LEU A 11 1.73 -7.81 4.36
N ALA A 12 2.75 -8.06 5.16
CA ALA A 12 3.79 -9.02 4.81
C ALA A 12 3.20 -10.43 4.64
N GLU A 13 2.22 -10.78 5.46
CA GLU A 13 1.53 -12.06 5.34
C GLU A 13 0.59 -12.09 4.13
N LEU A 14 -0.04 -10.98 3.80
CA LEU A 14 -0.98 -10.90 2.69
C LEU A 14 -0.29 -10.82 1.34
N LYS A 15 0.91 -10.26 1.29
CA LYS A 15 1.63 -10.04 0.03
C LYS A 15 1.71 -11.29 -0.84
N PRO A 16 2.16 -12.46 -0.34
CA PRO A 16 2.20 -13.66 -1.17
C PRO A 16 0.83 -14.14 -1.62
N VAL A 17 -0.19 -13.96 -0.79
CA VAL A 17 -1.57 -14.32 -1.15
C VAL A 17 -2.08 -13.44 -2.28
N LEU A 18 -1.86 -12.14 -2.16
CA LEU A 18 -2.28 -11.17 -3.17
C LEU A 18 -1.49 -11.33 -4.47
N ALA A 19 -0.22 -11.72 -4.38
CA ALA A 19 0.62 -11.95 -5.55
C ALA A 19 0.15 -13.13 -6.40
N GLU A 20 -0.65 -14.02 -5.84
CA GLU A 20 -1.27 -15.11 -6.60
C GLU A 20 -2.43 -14.61 -7.46
N GLU A 21 -3.12 -13.58 -7.03
CA GLU A 21 -4.28 -13.03 -7.74
C GLU A 21 -3.90 -11.84 -8.64
N TYR A 22 -2.88 -11.10 -8.27
CA TYR A 22 -2.44 -9.89 -8.96
C TYR A 22 -0.94 -9.95 -9.22
N PRO A 23 -0.47 -9.39 -10.34
CA PRO A 23 0.97 -9.41 -10.67
C PRO A 23 1.75 -8.36 -9.87
N ILE A 24 1.74 -8.48 -8.55
CA ILE A 24 2.40 -7.53 -7.65
C ILE A 24 3.91 -7.78 -7.63
N ALA A 25 4.68 -6.75 -7.99
CA ALA A 25 6.14 -6.78 -7.91
C ALA A 25 6.60 -6.31 -6.54
N GLU A 26 6.09 -5.17 -6.08
CA GLU A 26 6.46 -4.59 -4.80
C GLU A 26 5.26 -3.95 -4.14
N LEU A 27 5.29 -3.92 -2.82
CA LEU A 27 4.26 -3.28 -2.01
C LEU A 27 4.96 -2.59 -0.84
N GLY A 28 4.61 -1.32 -0.61
CA GLY A 28 5.21 -0.55 0.47
C GLY A 28 4.22 0.36 1.16
N ILE A 29 4.55 0.75 2.37
CA ILE A 29 3.78 1.70 3.17
C ILE A 29 4.47 3.06 3.07
N PHE A 30 3.69 4.12 2.86
CA PHE A 30 4.22 5.47 2.89
C PHE A 30 3.23 6.40 3.61
N GLY A 31 3.58 7.68 3.68
CA GLY A 31 2.72 8.66 4.32
C GLY A 31 2.78 8.61 5.83
N SER A 32 1.67 8.95 6.50
CA SER A 32 1.63 9.09 7.95
C SER A 32 1.98 7.80 8.69
N TYR A 33 1.53 6.65 8.20
CA TYR A 33 1.84 5.36 8.83
C TYR A 33 3.34 5.03 8.76
N ALA A 34 4.00 5.35 7.66
CA ALA A 34 5.44 5.12 7.51
C ALA A 34 6.24 6.02 8.45
N ARG A 35 5.76 7.24 8.70
CA ARG A 35 6.43 8.21 9.57
C ARG A 35 6.04 8.09 11.04
N GLY A 36 5.10 7.21 11.38
CA GLY A 36 4.62 7.08 12.75
C GLY A 36 3.74 8.24 13.20
N GLU A 37 3.16 8.98 12.27
CA GLU A 37 2.32 10.15 12.54
C GLU A 37 0.84 9.88 12.33
N GLN A 38 0.45 8.61 12.25
CA GLN A 38 -0.93 8.24 11.99
C GLN A 38 -1.87 8.64 13.13
N HIS A 39 -3.10 8.98 12.73
CA HIS A 39 -4.20 9.27 13.64
C HIS A 39 -5.30 8.22 13.48
N ALA A 40 -6.30 8.24 14.36
CA ALA A 40 -7.42 7.31 14.27
C ALA A 40 -8.14 7.36 12.92
N ASP A 41 -8.18 8.54 12.31
CA ASP A 41 -8.85 8.76 11.03
C ASP A 41 -7.91 8.74 9.83
N SER A 42 -6.63 8.42 10.04
CA SER A 42 -5.65 8.39 8.95
C SER A 42 -5.89 7.19 8.04
N ASP A 43 -5.81 7.43 6.73
CA ASP A 43 -5.84 6.36 5.74
C ASP A 43 -4.46 5.69 5.68
N LEU A 44 -4.46 4.40 5.39
CA LEU A 44 -3.21 3.68 5.16
C LEU A 44 -2.79 3.89 3.71
N ASP A 45 -1.71 4.64 3.51
CA ASP A 45 -1.19 4.92 2.17
C ASP A 45 -0.25 3.80 1.74
N LEU A 46 -0.60 3.12 0.65
CA LEU A 46 0.19 2.03 0.11
C LEU A 46 0.62 2.34 -1.32
N LEU A 47 1.88 2.04 -1.61
CA LEU A 47 2.42 2.10 -2.95
C LEU A 47 2.58 0.68 -3.47
N VAL A 48 2.00 0.41 -4.64
CA VAL A 48 2.11 -0.91 -5.28
C VAL A 48 2.76 -0.77 -6.65
N THR A 49 3.64 -1.70 -6.97
CA THR A 49 4.26 -1.83 -8.29
C THR A 49 3.86 -3.17 -8.86
N PHE A 50 3.49 -3.19 -10.14
CA PHE A 50 3.07 -4.42 -10.82
C PHE A 50 4.09 -4.84 -11.86
N ASP A 51 4.27 -6.15 -12.02
CA ASP A 51 5.13 -6.74 -13.07
C ASP A 51 4.46 -6.70 -14.45
N GLU A 52 3.15 -6.63 -14.47
CA GLU A 52 2.35 -6.62 -15.70
C GLU A 52 1.32 -5.51 -15.63
N PRO A 53 0.87 -4.99 -16.77
CA PRO A 53 -0.19 -3.98 -16.77
C PRO A 53 -1.47 -4.53 -16.14
N VAL A 54 -2.11 -3.71 -15.31
CA VAL A 54 -3.39 -4.02 -14.69
C VAL A 54 -4.41 -2.95 -15.06
N THR A 55 -5.68 -3.31 -14.98
CA THR A 55 -6.75 -2.35 -15.24
C THR A 55 -7.07 -1.56 -13.97
N LEU A 56 -7.79 -0.46 -14.15
CA LEU A 56 -8.28 0.33 -13.02
C LEU A 56 -9.19 -0.52 -12.13
N PHE A 57 -9.96 -1.42 -12.72
CA PHE A 57 -10.83 -2.32 -11.96
C PHE A 57 -10.03 -3.23 -11.04
N ASP A 58 -8.89 -3.74 -11.52
CA ASP A 58 -8.02 -4.58 -10.71
C ASP A 58 -7.47 -3.80 -9.52
N LEU A 59 -7.08 -2.56 -9.76
CA LEU A 59 -6.55 -1.69 -8.72
C LEU A 59 -7.59 -1.40 -7.63
N VAL A 60 -8.82 -1.08 -8.05
CA VAL A 60 -9.92 -0.83 -7.12
C VAL A 60 -10.28 -2.08 -6.31
N ARG A 61 -10.30 -3.24 -6.96
CA ARG A 61 -10.57 -4.50 -6.28
C ARG A 61 -9.51 -4.80 -5.22
N LEU A 62 -8.25 -4.59 -5.55
CA LEU A 62 -7.14 -4.80 -4.62
C LEU A 62 -7.25 -3.85 -3.42
N GLU A 63 -7.56 -2.59 -3.68
CA GLU A 63 -7.75 -1.61 -2.61
C GLU A 63 -8.87 -2.01 -1.66
N ASN A 64 -10.02 -2.43 -2.21
CA ASN A 64 -11.16 -2.87 -1.41
C ASN A 64 -10.83 -4.12 -0.61
N GLU A 65 -10.13 -5.06 -1.21
CA GLU A 65 -9.72 -6.28 -0.52
C GLU A 65 -8.78 -5.98 0.64
N LEU A 66 -7.84 -5.08 0.44
CA LEU A 66 -6.92 -4.67 1.49
C LEU A 66 -7.67 -3.96 2.64
N THR A 67 -8.60 -3.08 2.30
CA THR A 67 -9.42 -2.39 3.29
C THR A 67 -10.20 -3.38 4.14
N ASP A 68 -10.81 -4.38 3.50
CA ASP A 68 -11.58 -5.40 4.21
C ASP A 68 -10.71 -6.25 5.13
N ARG A 69 -9.53 -6.64 4.65
CA ARG A 69 -8.65 -7.54 5.41
C ARG A 69 -7.92 -6.83 6.54
N LEU A 70 -7.55 -5.58 6.34
CA LEU A 70 -6.78 -4.82 7.33
C LEU A 70 -7.68 -4.06 8.32
N GLY A 71 -8.94 -3.84 7.97
CA GLY A 71 -9.88 -3.14 8.84
C GLY A 71 -9.62 -1.64 8.96
N VAL A 72 -8.87 -1.07 8.03
CA VAL A 72 -8.61 0.37 7.95
C VAL A 72 -8.80 0.82 6.51
N ASP A 73 -9.12 2.09 6.31
CA ASP A 73 -9.22 2.64 4.96
C ASP A 73 -7.85 2.64 4.30
N VAL A 74 -7.78 2.10 3.10
CA VAL A 74 -6.54 1.99 2.34
C VAL A 74 -6.62 2.90 1.12
N ASP A 75 -5.58 3.71 0.94
CA ASP A 75 -5.39 4.52 -0.25
C ASP A 75 -4.25 3.89 -1.05
N LEU A 76 -4.60 3.18 -2.11
CA LEU A 76 -3.65 2.43 -2.92
C LEU A 76 -3.25 3.25 -4.14
N VAL A 77 -1.96 3.51 -4.28
CA VAL A 77 -1.44 4.24 -5.43
C VAL A 77 -0.38 3.41 -6.15
N THR A 78 -0.23 3.65 -7.43
CA THR A 78 0.82 3.02 -8.23
C THR A 78 1.94 4.03 -8.45
N GLU A 79 3.13 3.52 -8.71
CA GLU A 79 4.28 4.37 -9.01
C GLU A 79 4.00 5.27 -10.22
N GLU A 80 3.28 4.74 -11.21
CA GLU A 80 2.94 5.48 -12.42
C GLU A 80 1.96 6.64 -12.17
N SER A 81 1.13 6.53 -11.13
CA SER A 81 0.14 7.57 -10.81
C SER A 81 0.74 8.73 -10.04
N LEU A 82 1.96 8.60 -9.55
CA LEU A 82 2.63 9.65 -8.81
C LEU A 82 3.26 10.67 -9.75
N ARG A 83 3.10 11.94 -9.38
CA ARG A 83 3.81 13.01 -10.10
C ARG A 83 5.30 12.93 -9.77
N PRO A 84 6.20 13.29 -10.69
CA PRO A 84 7.64 13.16 -10.45
C PRO A 84 8.12 13.79 -9.15
N GLN A 85 7.62 14.96 -8.78
CA GLN A 85 8.02 15.65 -7.57
C GLN A 85 7.50 14.96 -6.31
N ILE A 86 6.26 14.47 -6.37
CA ILE A 86 5.65 13.74 -5.26
C ILE A 86 6.24 12.34 -5.18
N GLY A 87 6.52 11.74 -6.34
CA GLY A 87 7.12 10.42 -6.42
C GLY A 87 8.47 10.33 -5.72
N ALA A 88 9.30 11.37 -5.85
CA ALA A 88 10.60 11.41 -5.19
C ALA A 88 10.44 11.42 -3.67
N ARG A 89 9.49 12.20 -3.15
CA ARG A 89 9.21 12.26 -1.71
C ARG A 89 8.65 10.94 -1.20
N VAL A 90 7.73 10.36 -1.94
CA VAL A 90 7.12 9.07 -1.58
C VAL A 90 8.16 7.97 -1.57
N ALA A 91 9.06 7.97 -2.56
CA ALA A 91 10.11 6.97 -2.63
C ALA A 91 11.04 7.01 -1.41
N ASP A 92 11.29 8.21 -0.86
CA ASP A 92 12.10 8.35 0.36
C ASP A 92 11.37 7.85 1.60
N ASP A 93 10.04 7.99 1.64
CA ASP A 93 9.22 7.60 2.79
C ASP A 93 8.75 6.15 2.73
N VAL A 94 8.78 5.50 1.56
CA VAL A 94 8.26 4.14 1.39
C VAL A 94 9.06 3.13 2.17
N GLN A 95 8.34 2.31 2.94
CA GLN A 95 8.91 1.18 3.65
C GLN A 95 8.35 -0.09 3.02
N CYS A 96 9.20 -0.82 2.30
CA CYS A 96 8.80 -2.04 1.61
C CYS A 96 8.39 -3.14 2.60
N VAL A 97 7.36 -3.85 2.20
CA VAL A 97 6.82 -4.96 2.99
C VAL A 97 7.28 -6.29 2.43
#